data_12e9404cae501d3a9058120e68ee563b
#
_entry.id   12e9404cae501d3a9058120e68ee563b
#
_cell.length_a   1.000
_cell.length_b   1.000
_cell.length_c   1.000
_cell.angle_alpha   90.00
_cell.angle_beta   90.00
_cell.angle_gamma   90.00
#
_symmetry.space_group_name_H-M   'P 1'
#
loop_
_entity.id
_entity.type
_entity.pdbx_description
1 polymer ?
#
loop_
_entity_poly.entity_id
_entity_poly.type
_entity_poly.pdbx_seq_one_letter_code
_entity_poly.pdbx_strand_id
1 'polypeptide(L)'
;MTRRNARLLSADELVARIEADLIDTVIVAFTDMQGRLLGKRFHGRYFVDVVAKHGTEGCNYLLSVDVDMNTVEGYAMSSWEKGYGDMEFALDFDTIRVLKHLPKTAIIQCDLTWLDESPVIQSPRTILKAQVEKATQAGYVAKAGTELEFIVFDTTYEEAWSSNYRDLTPSNQYNVDYSILGTSRVEPLLRDIRNTMYAAGMDVECAKGECNFGQHEIGFLYDDVVATADNHSVYKTAAKEIAAQHGQALTFMAKYNEREGNSCHIHLSLRGLEDEIVFWRDGARTPLYDQFIAGVLTMMRDFTLLYA
;
A
#
# COMPACT_ATOMS: atom_id res chain seq x y z
N MET A 1 14.42 17.10 -7.78
CA MET A 1 12.95 17.10 -8.02
C MET A 1 12.57 15.78 -8.65
N THR A 2 11.88 14.92 -7.91
CA THR A 2 11.37 13.64 -8.42
C THR A 2 10.39 13.95 -9.57
N ARG A 3 10.57 13.29 -10.71
CA ARG A 3 9.71 13.51 -11.88
C ARG A 3 8.34 12.93 -11.55
N ARG A 4 7.31 13.79 -11.40
CA ARG A 4 5.93 13.35 -11.16
C ARG A 4 5.54 12.30 -12.20
N ASN A 5 4.99 11.18 -11.76
CA ASN A 5 4.51 10.15 -12.67
C ASN A 5 3.33 10.70 -13.49
N ALA A 6 3.47 10.71 -14.81
CA ALA A 6 2.48 11.29 -15.73
C ALA A 6 1.10 10.60 -15.71
N ARG A 7 0.97 9.46 -15.01
CA ARG A 7 -0.30 8.75 -14.83
C ARG A 7 -1.06 9.17 -13.57
N LEU A 8 -0.41 9.92 -12.66
CA LEU A 8 -1.07 10.55 -11.52
C LEU A 8 -1.72 11.86 -11.96
N LEU A 9 -2.90 12.14 -11.40
CA LEU A 9 -3.62 13.37 -11.73
C LEU A 9 -3.11 14.54 -10.87
N SER A 10 -3.11 15.74 -11.43
CA SER A 10 -3.06 16.96 -10.65
C SER A 10 -4.42 17.27 -10.02
N ALA A 11 -4.45 18.17 -9.04
CA ALA A 11 -5.71 18.66 -8.47
C ALA A 11 -6.62 19.24 -9.55
N ASP A 12 -6.07 20.05 -10.48
CA ASP A 12 -6.84 20.66 -11.59
C ASP A 12 -7.38 19.60 -12.55
N GLU A 13 -6.60 18.56 -12.87
CA GLU A 13 -7.05 17.45 -13.70
C GLU A 13 -8.17 16.64 -13.03
N LEU A 14 -8.10 16.43 -11.71
CA LEU A 14 -9.17 15.79 -10.94
C LEU A 14 -10.45 16.61 -11.02
N VAL A 15 -10.38 17.93 -10.77
CA VAL A 15 -11.53 18.85 -10.87
C VAL A 15 -12.13 18.80 -12.28
N ALA A 16 -11.32 18.95 -13.33
CA ALA A 16 -11.80 18.91 -14.71
C ALA A 16 -12.48 17.57 -15.05
N ARG A 17 -11.98 16.45 -14.55
CA ARG A 17 -12.62 15.13 -14.75
C ARG A 17 -13.94 14.98 -13.98
N ILE A 18 -14.05 15.58 -12.81
CA ILE A 18 -15.30 15.61 -12.03
C ILE A 18 -16.35 16.48 -12.74
N GLU A 19 -15.96 17.64 -13.25
CA GLU A 19 -16.85 18.54 -14.01
C GLU A 19 -17.34 17.88 -15.31
N ALA A 20 -16.49 17.10 -15.97
CA ALA A 20 -16.81 16.34 -17.18
C ALA A 20 -17.58 15.03 -16.92
N ASP A 21 -17.97 14.72 -15.69
CA ASP A 21 -18.62 13.47 -15.28
C ASP A 21 -17.81 12.19 -15.61
N LEU A 22 -16.49 12.32 -15.69
CA LEU A 22 -15.56 11.19 -15.86
C LEU A 22 -15.17 10.57 -14.51
N ILE A 23 -15.27 11.36 -13.42
CA ILE A 23 -15.10 10.92 -12.02
C ILE A 23 -16.30 11.46 -11.24
N ASP A 24 -16.96 10.59 -10.48
CA ASP A 24 -18.07 10.95 -9.59
C ASP A 24 -17.77 10.63 -8.12
N THR A 25 -16.74 9.83 -7.88
CA THR A 25 -16.35 9.36 -6.53
C THR A 25 -14.87 9.65 -6.27
N VAL A 26 -14.57 10.28 -5.13
CA VAL A 26 -13.22 10.47 -4.63
C VAL A 26 -13.07 9.78 -3.28
N ILE A 27 -12.15 8.81 -3.22
CA ILE A 27 -11.74 8.15 -1.98
C ILE A 27 -10.63 8.98 -1.35
N VAL A 28 -10.82 9.44 -0.13
CA VAL A 28 -9.77 10.02 0.70
C VAL A 28 -9.35 8.96 1.69
N ALA A 29 -8.09 8.53 1.64
CA ALA A 29 -7.61 7.38 2.39
C ALA A 29 -6.27 7.63 3.08
N PHE A 30 -6.08 6.97 4.22
CA PHE A 30 -4.80 6.86 4.94
C PHE A 30 -4.52 5.38 5.26
N THR A 31 -3.27 5.09 5.59
CA THR A 31 -2.84 3.74 5.98
C THR A 31 -2.86 3.62 7.50
N ASP A 32 -3.54 2.59 8.02
CA ASP A 32 -3.59 2.28 9.46
C ASP A 32 -2.35 1.48 9.94
N MET A 33 -2.34 1.12 11.23
CA MET A 33 -1.23 0.39 11.86
C MET A 33 -1.03 -1.04 11.33
N GLN A 34 -1.99 -1.59 10.59
CA GLN A 34 -1.92 -2.92 9.97
C GLN A 34 -1.73 -2.84 8.44
N GLY A 35 -1.43 -1.65 7.91
CA GLY A 35 -1.23 -1.44 6.48
C GLY A 35 -2.52 -1.50 5.66
N ARG A 36 -3.69 -1.30 6.28
CA ARG A 36 -4.99 -1.21 5.59
C ARG A 36 -5.28 0.22 5.19
N LEU A 37 -5.96 0.41 4.06
CA LEU A 37 -6.51 1.71 3.70
C LEU A 37 -7.83 1.93 4.43
N LEU A 38 -7.86 2.97 5.25
CA LEU A 38 -9.06 3.49 5.92
C LEU A 38 -9.38 4.89 5.38
N GLY A 39 -10.64 5.29 5.43
CA GLY A 39 -11.01 6.62 4.94
C GLY A 39 -12.48 6.74 4.57
N LYS A 40 -12.77 7.69 3.67
CA LYS A 40 -14.14 8.02 3.25
C LYS A 40 -14.26 8.09 1.74
N ARG A 41 -15.45 7.77 1.22
CA ARG A 41 -15.81 7.98 -0.20
C ARG A 41 -16.70 9.21 -0.28
N PHE A 42 -16.30 10.17 -1.09
CA PHE A 42 -17.03 11.42 -1.31
C PHE A 42 -17.61 11.45 -2.71
N HIS A 43 -18.80 12.01 -2.85
CA HIS A 43 -19.31 12.44 -4.15
C HIS A 43 -18.38 13.51 -4.73
N GLY A 44 -18.01 13.38 -6.01
CA GLY A 44 -16.99 14.23 -6.65
C GLY A 44 -17.25 15.73 -6.48
N ARG A 45 -18.49 16.20 -6.69
CA ARG A 45 -18.84 17.63 -6.52
C ARG A 45 -18.66 18.09 -5.07
N TYR A 46 -19.08 17.28 -4.10
CA TYR A 46 -18.89 17.62 -2.68
C TYR A 46 -17.39 17.65 -2.32
N PHE A 47 -16.60 16.76 -2.91
CA PHE A 47 -15.14 16.79 -2.73
C PHE A 47 -14.56 18.13 -3.21
N VAL A 48 -14.90 18.58 -4.42
CA VAL A 48 -14.40 19.86 -4.99
C VAL A 48 -14.91 21.07 -4.19
N ASP A 49 -16.18 21.07 -3.83
CA ASP A 49 -16.82 22.23 -3.20
C ASP A 49 -16.42 22.40 -1.74
N VAL A 50 -16.18 21.32 -1.02
CA VAL A 50 -15.97 21.29 0.43
C VAL A 50 -14.65 20.66 0.83
N VAL A 51 -14.44 19.35 0.52
CA VAL A 51 -13.34 18.57 1.09
C VAL A 51 -11.97 19.08 0.62
N ALA A 52 -11.83 19.42 -0.66
CA ALA A 52 -10.57 19.94 -1.21
C ALA A 52 -10.17 21.30 -0.63
N LYS A 53 -11.12 22.06 -0.08
CA LYS A 53 -10.90 23.41 0.46
C LYS A 53 -10.78 23.45 1.99
N HIS A 54 -11.49 22.56 2.66
CA HIS A 54 -11.66 22.60 4.12
C HIS A 54 -11.18 21.32 4.81
N GLY A 55 -10.66 20.34 4.05
CA GLY A 55 -10.27 19.05 4.60
C GLY A 55 -11.47 18.17 4.98
N THR A 56 -11.17 17.09 5.65
CA THR A 56 -12.15 16.19 6.29
C THR A 56 -11.51 15.54 7.50
N GLU A 57 -12.32 15.17 8.46
CA GLU A 57 -11.87 14.64 9.74
C GLU A 57 -12.28 13.17 9.90
N GLY A 58 -11.68 12.48 10.83
CA GLY A 58 -12.06 11.14 11.27
C GLY A 58 -11.62 10.89 12.70
N CYS A 59 -12.30 9.96 13.35
CA CYS A 59 -12.02 9.68 14.74
C CYS A 59 -10.62 9.05 14.93
N ASN A 60 -9.91 9.46 15.96
CA ASN A 60 -8.54 9.03 16.23
C ASN A 60 -8.43 7.55 16.62
N TYR A 61 -9.52 6.91 17.08
CA TYR A 61 -9.49 5.47 17.38
C TYR A 61 -9.13 4.60 16.16
N LEU A 62 -9.29 5.11 14.94
CA LEU A 62 -8.95 4.39 13.71
C LEU A 62 -7.50 3.93 13.65
N LEU A 63 -6.59 4.53 14.42
CA LEU A 63 -5.21 4.07 14.60
C LEU A 63 -5.01 3.12 15.79
N SER A 64 -6.07 2.79 16.55
CA SER A 64 -6.03 1.93 17.73
C SER A 64 -7.14 0.87 17.72
N VAL A 65 -7.32 0.22 16.57
CA VAL A 65 -8.28 -0.87 16.38
C VAL A 65 -7.55 -2.19 16.14
N ASP A 66 -8.22 -3.29 16.44
CA ASP A 66 -7.75 -4.63 16.10
C ASP A 66 -8.03 -5.00 14.62
N VAL A 67 -7.78 -6.25 14.26
CA VAL A 67 -7.99 -6.76 12.89
C VAL A 67 -9.45 -6.75 12.47
N ASP A 68 -10.38 -6.84 13.43
CA ASP A 68 -11.83 -6.80 13.21
C ASP A 68 -12.42 -5.39 13.34
N MET A 69 -11.58 -4.36 13.43
CA MET A 69 -11.96 -2.95 13.59
C MET A 69 -12.57 -2.61 14.95
N ASN A 70 -12.43 -3.47 15.95
CA ASN A 70 -12.84 -3.14 17.30
C ASN A 70 -11.82 -2.21 17.97
N THR A 71 -12.30 -1.24 18.73
CA THR A 71 -11.44 -0.35 19.52
C THR A 71 -10.70 -1.13 20.60
N VAL A 72 -9.41 -0.89 20.74
CA VAL A 72 -8.56 -1.55 21.73
C VAL A 72 -8.24 -0.57 22.87
N GLU A 73 -8.42 -1.04 24.10
CA GLU A 73 -8.10 -0.25 25.30
C GLU A 73 -6.59 -0.22 25.59
N GLY A 74 -6.18 0.76 26.38
CA GLY A 74 -4.80 0.90 26.86
C GLY A 74 -3.92 1.82 26.01
N TYR A 75 -4.38 2.33 24.89
CA TYR A 75 -3.64 3.32 24.10
C TYR A 75 -3.69 4.70 24.74
N ALA A 76 -2.56 5.41 24.73
CA ALA A 76 -2.49 6.79 25.21
C ALA A 76 -3.28 7.77 24.31
N MET A 77 -3.50 7.41 23.04
CA MET A 77 -4.10 8.24 22.02
C MET A 77 -5.63 8.31 22.14
N SER A 78 -6.29 7.20 22.44
CA SER A 78 -7.75 7.10 22.53
C SER A 78 -8.17 6.00 23.51
N SER A 79 -9.24 6.25 24.28
CA SER A 79 -9.90 5.26 25.12
C SER A 79 -11.28 5.78 25.55
N TRP A 80 -12.13 4.90 26.06
CA TRP A 80 -13.42 5.29 26.64
C TRP A 80 -13.26 6.31 27.77
N GLU A 81 -12.22 6.20 28.57
CA GLU A 81 -11.96 7.11 29.70
C GLU A 81 -11.51 8.50 29.23
N LYS A 82 -10.76 8.58 28.15
CA LYS A 82 -10.23 9.85 27.59
C LYS A 82 -11.18 10.52 26.63
N GLY A 83 -12.16 9.78 26.15
CA GLY A 83 -12.99 10.16 25.02
C GLY A 83 -12.27 9.94 23.68
N TYR A 84 -13.03 10.05 22.61
CA TYR A 84 -12.53 9.94 21.24
C TYR A 84 -12.55 11.34 20.63
N GLY A 85 -11.38 11.79 20.15
CA GLY A 85 -11.23 13.04 19.41
C GLY A 85 -11.14 12.78 17.92
N ASP A 86 -11.13 13.84 17.14
CA ASP A 86 -10.94 13.80 15.70
C ASP A 86 -9.49 14.11 15.31
N MET A 87 -9.10 13.59 14.17
CA MET A 87 -7.89 13.93 13.45
C MET A 87 -8.27 14.36 12.04
N GLU A 88 -7.54 15.30 11.48
CA GLU A 88 -7.72 15.77 10.12
C GLU A 88 -7.02 14.86 9.12
N PHE A 89 -7.65 14.66 7.96
CA PHE A 89 -7.09 13.98 6.80
C PHE A 89 -6.50 15.03 5.87
N ALA A 90 -5.22 15.35 6.06
CA ALA A 90 -4.47 16.32 5.27
C ALA A 90 -4.17 15.75 3.88
N LEU A 91 -4.85 16.23 2.84
CA LEU A 91 -4.81 15.70 1.48
C LEU A 91 -3.43 15.85 0.85
N ASP A 92 -2.86 14.76 0.32
CA ASP A 92 -1.63 14.79 -0.48
C ASP A 92 -2.00 14.75 -1.98
N PHE A 93 -2.12 15.93 -2.57
CA PHE A 93 -2.55 16.11 -3.97
C PHE A 93 -1.57 15.53 -5.00
N ASP A 94 -0.37 15.15 -4.62
CA ASP A 94 0.59 14.48 -5.50
C ASP A 94 0.32 12.98 -5.63
N THR A 95 -0.63 12.43 -4.88
CA THR A 95 -0.96 11.00 -4.84
C THR A 95 -2.23 10.63 -5.59
N ILE A 96 -2.91 11.59 -6.25
CA ILE A 96 -4.19 11.35 -6.91
C ILE A 96 -4.05 10.35 -8.06
N ARG A 97 -4.83 9.27 -8.01
CA ARG A 97 -4.83 8.22 -9.04
C ARG A 97 -6.23 7.72 -9.35
N VAL A 98 -6.43 7.27 -10.59
CA VAL A 98 -7.69 6.66 -11.03
C VAL A 98 -7.65 5.17 -10.76
N LEU A 99 -8.70 4.63 -10.16
CA LEU A 99 -8.88 3.21 -9.90
C LEU A 99 -9.78 2.59 -10.98
N LYS A 100 -9.20 2.01 -12.02
CA LYS A 100 -9.96 1.50 -13.18
C LYS A 100 -10.95 0.38 -12.87
N HIS A 101 -10.70 -0.41 -11.81
CA HIS A 101 -11.59 -1.48 -11.37
C HIS A 101 -12.82 -0.96 -10.64
N LEU A 102 -12.82 0.29 -10.19
CA LEU A 102 -13.95 1.00 -9.62
C LEU A 102 -14.42 2.06 -10.61
N PRO A 103 -15.64 1.95 -11.18
CA PRO A 103 -16.14 2.92 -12.16
C PRO A 103 -16.08 4.36 -11.63
N LYS A 104 -15.60 5.29 -12.48
CA LYS A 104 -15.57 6.73 -12.20
C LYS A 104 -14.95 7.13 -10.83
N THR A 105 -13.97 6.36 -10.35
CA THR A 105 -13.40 6.55 -9.01
C THR A 105 -11.94 6.97 -9.06
N ALA A 106 -11.60 7.99 -8.29
CA ALA A 106 -10.23 8.36 -7.95
C ALA A 106 -9.95 8.13 -6.47
N ILE A 107 -8.70 7.95 -6.12
CA ILE A 107 -8.21 7.89 -4.73
C ILE A 107 -7.13 8.94 -4.52
N ILE A 108 -7.13 9.57 -3.35
CA ILE A 108 -6.10 10.44 -2.84
C ILE A 108 -5.64 9.93 -1.47
N GLN A 109 -4.33 9.84 -1.24
CA GLN A 109 -3.76 9.56 0.06
C GLN A 109 -3.75 10.83 0.91
N CYS A 110 -3.82 10.66 2.22
CA CYS A 110 -3.67 11.77 3.15
C CYS A 110 -2.69 11.44 4.27
N ASP A 111 -2.07 12.48 4.79
CA ASP A 111 -1.40 12.45 6.07
C ASP A 111 -2.44 12.66 7.19
N LEU A 112 -2.09 12.32 8.41
CA LEU A 112 -2.96 12.57 9.56
C LEU A 112 -2.35 13.67 10.44
N THR A 113 -3.15 14.67 10.76
CA THR A 113 -2.79 15.73 11.69
C THR A 113 -3.84 15.84 12.79
N TRP A 114 -3.42 16.39 13.92
CA TRP A 114 -4.38 16.85 14.93
C TRP A 114 -5.04 18.13 14.45
N LEU A 115 -6.12 18.55 15.12
CA LEU A 115 -6.86 19.77 14.76
C LEU A 115 -6.02 21.06 14.96
N ASP A 116 -4.89 20.99 15.63
CA ASP A 116 -3.90 22.08 15.75
C ASP A 116 -2.81 22.01 14.65
N GLU A 117 -3.05 21.24 13.59
CA GLU A 117 -2.14 20.98 12.47
C GLU A 117 -0.86 20.22 12.83
N SER A 118 -0.65 19.83 14.08
CA SER A 118 0.50 19.01 14.46
C SER A 118 0.36 17.57 13.91
N PRO A 119 1.46 16.92 13.48
CA PRO A 119 1.38 15.59 12.88
C PRO A 119 0.96 14.53 13.90
N VAL A 120 0.13 13.58 13.49
CA VAL A 120 -0.17 12.37 14.25
C VAL A 120 1.04 11.43 14.14
N ILE A 121 1.92 11.48 15.14
CA ILE A 121 3.20 10.76 15.13
C ILE A 121 3.09 9.23 15.13
N GLN A 122 1.92 8.70 15.44
CA GLN A 122 1.60 7.26 15.39
C GLN A 122 1.25 6.78 13.99
N SER A 123 0.92 7.69 13.07
CA SER A 123 0.59 7.34 11.69
C SER A 123 1.80 6.70 10.99
N PRO A 124 1.65 5.52 10.36
CA PRO A 124 2.75 4.87 9.62
C PRO A 124 3.38 5.76 8.56
N ARG A 125 2.55 6.53 7.82
CA ARG A 125 3.03 7.44 6.78
C ARG A 125 3.81 8.62 7.37
N THR A 126 3.40 9.14 8.53
CA THR A 126 4.15 10.17 9.28
C THR A 126 5.50 9.64 9.77
N ILE A 127 5.53 8.41 10.30
CA ILE A 127 6.77 7.77 10.74
C ILE A 127 7.75 7.63 9.57
N LEU A 128 7.26 7.16 8.41
CA LEU A 128 8.10 7.01 7.21
C LEU A 128 8.63 8.36 6.72
N LYS A 129 7.78 9.37 6.58
CA LYS A 129 8.17 10.73 6.17
C LYS A 129 9.23 11.34 7.09
N ALA A 130 9.12 11.11 8.41
CA ALA A 130 10.14 11.56 9.36
C ALA A 130 11.50 10.89 9.14
N GLN A 131 11.53 9.62 8.71
CA GLN A 131 12.79 8.94 8.36
C GLN A 131 13.36 9.43 7.02
N VAL A 132 12.49 9.70 6.04
CA VAL A 132 12.89 10.30 4.75
C VAL A 132 13.51 11.67 4.98
N GLU A 133 12.95 12.49 5.85
CA GLU A 133 13.52 13.79 6.19
C GLU A 133 14.91 13.66 6.80
N LYS A 134 15.11 12.71 7.74
CA LYS A 134 16.44 12.44 8.32
C LYS A 134 17.44 11.97 7.26
N ALA A 135 17.03 11.11 6.34
CA ALA A 135 17.89 10.68 5.23
C ALA A 135 18.28 11.85 4.34
N THR A 136 17.31 12.72 4.01
CA THR A 136 17.54 13.93 3.20
C THR A 136 18.50 14.92 3.89
N GLN A 137 18.34 15.14 5.19
CA GLN A 137 19.25 15.96 6.00
C GLN A 137 20.68 15.37 6.05
N ALA A 138 20.80 14.03 5.95
CA ALA A 138 22.09 13.36 5.82
C ALA A 138 22.65 13.33 4.39
N GLY A 139 21.96 13.94 3.41
CA GLY A 139 22.40 14.01 2.02
C GLY A 139 21.95 12.84 1.14
N TYR A 140 20.88 12.11 1.53
CA TYR A 140 20.44 10.92 0.81
C TYR A 140 18.96 10.94 0.46
N VAL A 141 18.61 10.28 -0.65
CA VAL A 141 17.24 9.93 -1.04
C VAL A 141 17.07 8.42 -0.92
N ALA A 142 16.07 7.98 -0.18
CA ALA A 142 15.75 6.56 -0.03
C ALA A 142 14.85 6.07 -1.17
N LYS A 143 15.23 4.94 -1.77
CA LYS A 143 14.48 4.21 -2.79
C LYS A 143 14.09 2.84 -2.26
N ALA A 144 12.87 2.40 -2.57
CA ALA A 144 12.42 1.06 -2.20
C ALA A 144 11.63 0.39 -3.33
N GLY A 145 11.67 -0.94 -3.35
CA GLY A 145 10.77 -1.80 -4.09
C GLY A 145 10.21 -2.86 -3.17
N THR A 146 8.98 -3.31 -3.38
CA THR A 146 8.37 -4.40 -2.63
C THR A 146 7.90 -5.49 -3.58
N GLU A 147 8.19 -6.75 -3.22
CA GLU A 147 7.71 -7.96 -3.87
C GLU A 147 6.77 -8.64 -2.86
N LEU A 148 5.47 -8.53 -3.08
CA LEU A 148 4.46 -9.05 -2.17
C LEU A 148 3.70 -10.18 -2.83
N GLU A 149 3.90 -11.38 -2.34
CA GLU A 149 3.23 -12.59 -2.77
C GLU A 149 1.83 -12.72 -2.17
N PHE A 150 0.96 -13.43 -2.86
CA PHE A 150 -0.41 -13.70 -2.42
C PHE A 150 -0.89 -15.07 -2.91
N ILE A 151 -1.87 -15.63 -2.20
CA ILE A 151 -2.52 -16.88 -2.61
C ILE A 151 -3.94 -16.57 -3.06
N VAL A 152 -4.34 -17.13 -4.19
CA VAL A 152 -5.69 -17.04 -4.76
C VAL A 152 -6.45 -18.33 -4.49
N PHE A 153 -7.70 -18.19 -4.06
CA PHE A 153 -8.63 -19.28 -3.83
C PHE A 153 -9.82 -19.18 -4.78
N ASP A 154 -10.25 -20.33 -5.30
CA ASP A 154 -11.48 -20.49 -6.08
C ASP A 154 -12.71 -20.55 -5.15
N THR A 155 -12.88 -19.49 -4.36
CA THR A 155 -13.99 -19.27 -3.43
C THR A 155 -14.16 -17.77 -3.21
N THR A 156 -15.36 -17.33 -2.87
CA THR A 156 -15.60 -15.94 -2.49
C THR A 156 -15.15 -15.65 -1.06
N TYR A 157 -15.03 -14.37 -0.69
CA TYR A 157 -14.72 -13.98 0.70
C TYR A 157 -15.85 -14.39 1.64
N GLU A 158 -17.11 -14.34 1.19
CA GLU A 158 -18.30 -14.73 1.96
C GLU A 158 -18.33 -16.24 2.24
N GLU A 159 -17.98 -17.06 1.25
CA GLU A 159 -17.85 -18.50 1.42
C GLU A 159 -16.67 -18.85 2.33
N ALA A 160 -15.52 -18.19 2.17
CA ALA A 160 -14.37 -18.35 3.04
C ALA A 160 -14.71 -18.02 4.50
N TRP A 161 -15.42 -16.91 4.73
CA TRP A 161 -15.92 -16.54 6.05
C TRP A 161 -16.87 -17.57 6.62
N SER A 162 -17.88 -18.01 5.83
CA SER A 162 -18.90 -18.96 6.26
C SER A 162 -18.33 -20.34 6.63
N SER A 163 -17.23 -20.74 5.98
CA SER A 163 -16.50 -21.98 6.30
C SER A 163 -15.52 -21.84 7.46
N ASN A 164 -15.45 -20.67 8.13
CA ASN A 164 -14.40 -20.32 9.09
C ASN A 164 -12.99 -20.54 8.50
N TYR A 165 -12.80 -20.17 7.23
CA TYR A 165 -11.55 -20.30 6.47
C TYR A 165 -11.01 -21.73 6.38
N ARG A 166 -11.90 -22.74 6.44
CA ARG A 166 -11.55 -24.15 6.31
C ARG A 166 -11.82 -24.64 4.89
N ASP A 167 -11.03 -25.64 4.48
CA ASP A 167 -11.21 -26.36 3.22
C ASP A 167 -11.20 -25.43 1.98
N LEU A 168 -10.44 -24.31 2.06
CA LEU A 168 -10.26 -23.39 0.96
C LEU A 168 -9.54 -24.08 -0.20
N THR A 169 -10.08 -23.96 -1.42
CA THR A 169 -9.52 -24.54 -2.63
C THR A 169 -8.61 -23.53 -3.32
N PRO A 170 -7.27 -23.71 -3.32
CA PRO A 170 -6.37 -22.85 -4.09
C PRO A 170 -6.66 -22.91 -5.59
N SER A 171 -6.49 -21.80 -6.30
CA SER A 171 -6.73 -21.68 -7.74
C SER A 171 -5.83 -22.61 -8.59
N ASN A 172 -4.66 -22.99 -8.07
CA ASN A 172 -3.80 -24.05 -8.60
C ASN A 172 -3.53 -25.07 -7.50
N GLN A 173 -3.53 -26.36 -7.86
CA GLN A 173 -3.35 -27.46 -6.91
C GLN A 173 -2.00 -28.18 -7.10
N TYR A 174 -1.03 -27.49 -7.68
CA TYR A 174 0.35 -27.93 -7.86
C TYR A 174 1.28 -26.70 -7.92
N ASN A 175 2.57 -26.92 -7.76
CA ASN A 175 3.57 -25.86 -7.84
C ASN A 175 3.57 -25.27 -9.26
N VAL A 176 3.38 -23.96 -9.37
CA VAL A 176 3.35 -23.20 -10.63
C VAL A 176 4.49 -22.19 -10.74
N ASP A 177 5.53 -22.34 -9.91
CA ASP A 177 6.68 -21.44 -9.90
C ASP A 177 7.26 -21.28 -11.30
N TYR A 178 7.28 -20.04 -11.78
CA TYR A 178 7.66 -19.64 -13.15
C TYR A 178 6.90 -20.36 -14.30
N SER A 179 5.85 -21.12 -14.02
CA SER A 179 5.09 -21.84 -15.04
C SER A 179 4.12 -20.96 -15.79
N ILE A 180 4.41 -20.69 -17.07
CA ILE A 180 3.48 -19.92 -17.92
C ILE A 180 2.15 -20.65 -18.09
N LEU A 181 2.17 -21.97 -18.35
CA LEU A 181 0.96 -22.78 -18.46
C LEU A 181 0.18 -22.81 -17.15
N GLY A 182 0.90 -22.95 -16.00
CA GLY A 182 0.28 -23.02 -14.69
C GLY A 182 -0.47 -21.75 -14.32
N THR A 183 0.07 -20.58 -14.65
CA THR A 183 -0.55 -19.29 -14.36
C THR A 183 -1.70 -18.91 -15.32
N SER A 184 -1.80 -19.59 -16.48
CA SER A 184 -2.83 -19.26 -17.49
C SER A 184 -4.27 -19.36 -16.96
N ARG A 185 -4.55 -20.21 -15.97
CA ARG A 185 -5.89 -20.31 -15.34
C ARG A 185 -6.29 -19.06 -14.60
N VAL A 186 -5.33 -18.37 -14.00
CA VAL A 186 -5.52 -17.19 -13.14
C VAL A 186 -5.18 -15.90 -13.90
N GLU A 187 -4.70 -16.01 -15.14
CA GLU A 187 -4.28 -14.86 -15.94
C GLU A 187 -5.36 -13.78 -16.09
N PRO A 188 -6.67 -14.07 -16.23
CA PRO A 188 -7.67 -13.00 -16.26
C PRO A 188 -7.59 -12.10 -15.01
N LEU A 189 -7.51 -12.67 -13.81
CA LEU A 189 -7.35 -11.93 -12.56
C LEU A 189 -5.99 -11.19 -12.51
N LEU A 190 -4.89 -11.91 -12.77
CA LEU A 190 -3.54 -11.31 -12.74
C LEU A 190 -3.40 -10.16 -13.73
N ARG A 191 -3.99 -10.30 -14.93
CA ARG A 191 -4.00 -9.25 -15.95
C ARG A 191 -4.77 -8.03 -15.50
N ASP A 192 -5.93 -8.19 -14.89
CA ASP A 192 -6.74 -7.08 -14.42
C ASP A 192 -6.05 -6.35 -13.26
N ILE A 193 -5.38 -7.06 -12.35
CA ILE A 193 -4.56 -6.43 -11.31
C ILE A 193 -3.42 -5.63 -11.97
N ARG A 194 -2.61 -6.23 -12.86
CA ARG A 194 -1.48 -5.55 -13.52
C ARG A 194 -1.93 -4.28 -14.25
N ASN A 195 -2.99 -4.39 -15.05
CA ASN A 195 -3.47 -3.26 -15.84
C ASN A 195 -4.08 -2.14 -14.99
N THR A 196 -4.74 -2.50 -13.89
CA THR A 196 -5.30 -1.53 -12.94
C THR A 196 -4.18 -0.80 -12.20
N MET A 197 -3.17 -1.52 -11.70
CA MET A 197 -2.04 -0.90 -11.02
C MET A 197 -1.22 -0.02 -11.95
N TYR A 198 -0.97 -0.47 -13.18
CA TYR A 198 -0.30 0.36 -14.19
C TYR A 198 -1.08 1.67 -14.47
N ALA A 199 -2.40 1.58 -14.62
CA ALA A 199 -3.24 2.76 -14.83
C ALA A 199 -3.30 3.68 -13.59
N ALA A 200 -3.16 3.13 -12.39
CA ALA A 200 -3.07 3.86 -11.14
C ALA A 200 -1.68 4.49 -10.89
N GLY A 201 -0.78 4.46 -11.87
CA GLY A 201 0.51 5.12 -11.80
C GLY A 201 1.65 4.26 -11.26
N MET A 202 1.45 2.96 -11.05
CA MET A 202 2.51 2.06 -10.63
C MET A 202 3.24 1.48 -11.83
N ASP A 203 4.58 1.42 -11.78
CA ASP A 203 5.37 0.79 -12.84
C ASP A 203 5.42 -0.73 -12.61
N VAL A 204 4.41 -1.41 -13.16
CA VAL A 204 4.29 -2.86 -13.08
C VAL A 204 5.32 -3.49 -14.01
N GLU A 205 6.11 -4.44 -13.48
CA GLU A 205 7.13 -5.16 -14.22
C GLU A 205 6.58 -6.47 -14.79
N CYS A 206 6.09 -7.36 -13.92
CA CYS A 206 5.69 -8.70 -14.30
C CYS A 206 4.60 -9.27 -13.38
N ALA A 207 4.16 -10.49 -13.70
CA ALA A 207 3.47 -11.40 -12.79
C ALA A 207 4.00 -12.81 -13.01
N LYS A 208 4.17 -13.56 -11.96
CA LYS A 208 4.61 -14.96 -12.01
C LYS A 208 3.86 -15.83 -11.00
N GLY A 209 3.90 -17.14 -11.23
CA GLY A 209 3.51 -18.15 -10.25
C GLY A 209 4.59 -18.36 -9.21
N GLU A 210 4.21 -18.91 -8.07
CA GLU A 210 5.03 -19.22 -6.92
C GLU A 210 4.88 -20.67 -6.48
N CYS A 211 5.65 -21.08 -5.47
CA CYS A 211 5.79 -22.46 -5.07
C CYS A 211 4.57 -23.05 -4.37
N ASN A 212 3.84 -22.25 -3.56
CA ASN A 212 2.63 -22.74 -2.89
C ASN A 212 1.46 -22.84 -3.87
N PHE A 213 0.47 -23.62 -3.52
CA PHE A 213 -0.71 -23.80 -4.35
C PHE A 213 -1.52 -22.49 -4.41
N GLY A 214 -1.84 -22.06 -5.63
CA GLY A 214 -2.52 -20.80 -5.87
C GLY A 214 -1.68 -19.55 -5.59
N GLN A 215 -0.37 -19.68 -5.38
CA GLN A 215 0.50 -18.57 -5.03
C GLN A 215 1.03 -17.86 -6.28
N HIS A 216 1.00 -16.53 -6.20
CA HIS A 216 1.41 -15.63 -7.28
C HIS A 216 2.09 -14.38 -6.71
N GLU A 217 2.83 -13.70 -7.58
CA GLU A 217 3.47 -12.41 -7.31
C GLU A 217 3.22 -11.44 -8.47
N ILE A 218 3.05 -10.16 -8.13
CA ILE A 218 3.09 -9.05 -9.09
C ILE A 218 4.31 -8.21 -8.77
N GLY A 219 5.26 -8.16 -9.69
CA GLY A 219 6.48 -7.36 -9.57
C GLY A 219 6.24 -5.91 -9.97
N PHE A 220 6.83 -4.98 -9.21
CA PHE A 220 6.81 -3.54 -9.46
C PHE A 220 8.23 -2.99 -9.48
N LEU A 221 8.50 -2.00 -10.33
CA LEU A 221 9.74 -1.26 -10.26
C LEU A 221 9.80 -0.45 -8.95
N TYR A 222 11.03 -0.25 -8.46
CA TYR A 222 11.27 0.59 -7.29
C TYR A 222 10.93 2.07 -7.55
N ASP A 223 10.59 2.78 -6.50
CA ASP A 223 10.31 4.22 -6.53
C ASP A 223 10.86 4.90 -5.25
N ASP A 224 10.58 6.18 -5.06
CA ASP A 224 10.79 6.84 -3.78
C ASP A 224 10.04 6.07 -2.68
N VAL A 225 10.68 5.95 -1.52
CA VAL A 225 10.18 5.04 -0.47
C VAL A 225 8.75 5.34 0.00
N VAL A 226 8.33 6.63 0.01
CA VAL A 226 6.95 7.01 0.35
C VAL A 226 6.00 6.59 -0.78
N ALA A 227 6.36 6.83 -2.03
CA ALA A 227 5.56 6.40 -3.19
C ALA A 227 5.41 4.87 -3.23
N THR A 228 6.47 4.12 -2.93
CA THR A 228 6.42 2.65 -2.83
C THR A 228 5.47 2.19 -1.72
N ALA A 229 5.51 2.81 -0.54
CA ALA A 229 4.60 2.47 0.57
C ALA A 229 3.13 2.78 0.24
N ASP A 230 2.86 3.93 -0.37
CA ASP A 230 1.52 4.29 -0.85
C ASP A 230 1.03 3.32 -1.95
N ASN A 231 1.89 2.96 -2.91
CA ASN A 231 1.62 1.97 -3.95
C ASN A 231 1.27 0.61 -3.36
N HIS A 232 2.04 0.15 -2.37
CA HIS A 232 1.83 -1.12 -1.68
C HIS A 232 0.44 -1.19 -1.03
N SER A 233 0.03 -0.15 -0.31
CA SER A 233 -1.28 -0.08 0.35
C SER A 233 -2.44 -0.08 -0.65
N VAL A 234 -2.31 0.66 -1.76
CA VAL A 234 -3.30 0.68 -2.85
C VAL A 234 -3.36 -0.67 -3.55
N TYR A 235 -2.20 -1.28 -3.85
CA TYR A 235 -2.12 -2.60 -4.47
C TYR A 235 -2.82 -3.67 -3.64
N LYS A 236 -2.53 -3.76 -2.33
CA LYS A 236 -3.18 -4.73 -1.44
C LYS A 236 -4.70 -4.62 -1.44
N THR A 237 -5.22 -3.41 -1.41
CA THR A 237 -6.66 -3.16 -1.42
C THR A 237 -7.26 -3.49 -2.78
N ALA A 238 -6.71 -2.94 -3.85
CA ALA A 238 -7.24 -3.14 -5.20
C ALA A 238 -7.18 -4.61 -5.65
N ALA A 239 -6.11 -5.34 -5.34
CA ALA A 239 -6.00 -6.76 -5.68
C ALA A 239 -7.13 -7.60 -5.05
N LYS A 240 -7.49 -7.31 -3.79
CA LYS A 240 -8.63 -7.95 -3.12
C LYS A 240 -9.98 -7.57 -3.73
N GLU A 241 -10.17 -6.30 -4.06
CA GLU A 241 -11.41 -5.81 -4.71
C GLU A 241 -11.56 -6.44 -6.11
N ILE A 242 -10.48 -6.55 -6.88
CA ILE A 242 -10.50 -7.19 -8.20
C ILE A 242 -10.76 -8.69 -8.06
N ALA A 243 -10.12 -9.39 -7.10
CA ALA A 243 -10.40 -10.81 -6.86
C ALA A 243 -11.88 -11.05 -6.54
N ALA A 244 -12.49 -10.21 -5.69
CA ALA A 244 -13.92 -10.28 -5.40
C ALA A 244 -14.78 -10.10 -6.67
N GLN A 245 -14.41 -9.21 -7.59
CA GLN A 245 -15.10 -9.03 -8.87
C GLN A 245 -14.99 -10.25 -9.79
N HIS A 246 -13.91 -11.05 -9.65
CA HIS A 246 -13.73 -12.33 -10.32
C HIS A 246 -14.40 -13.52 -9.61
N GLY A 247 -15.11 -13.30 -8.50
CA GLY A 247 -15.69 -14.38 -7.68
C GLY A 247 -14.63 -15.22 -6.96
N GLN A 248 -13.46 -14.67 -6.73
CA GLN A 248 -12.33 -15.30 -6.07
C GLN A 248 -11.95 -14.54 -4.80
N ALA A 249 -11.26 -15.20 -3.88
CA ALA A 249 -10.62 -14.57 -2.74
C ALA A 249 -9.10 -14.66 -2.87
N LEU A 250 -8.39 -13.67 -2.36
CA LEU A 250 -6.94 -13.74 -2.21
C LEU A 250 -6.51 -13.31 -0.80
N THR A 251 -5.37 -13.82 -0.37
CA THR A 251 -4.76 -13.46 0.90
C THR A 251 -3.29 -13.11 0.73
N PHE A 252 -2.85 -12.08 1.46
CA PHE A 252 -1.44 -11.73 1.64
C PHE A 252 -0.89 -12.27 2.97
N MET A 253 -1.64 -13.13 3.66
CA MET A 253 -1.20 -13.71 4.93
C MET A 253 0.12 -14.45 4.73
N ALA A 254 1.12 -14.11 5.55
CA ALA A 254 2.48 -14.63 5.39
C ALA A 254 2.54 -16.16 5.45
N LYS A 255 1.73 -16.80 6.30
CA LYS A 255 1.74 -18.26 6.48
C LYS A 255 0.34 -18.78 6.76
N TYR A 256 -0.46 -19.10 5.70
CA TYR A 256 -1.80 -19.63 5.90
C TYR A 256 -1.84 -21.17 6.07
N ASN A 257 -0.80 -21.86 5.62
CA ASN A 257 -0.64 -23.32 5.76
C ASN A 257 0.82 -23.69 6.03
N GLU A 258 1.13 -24.99 6.10
CA GLU A 258 2.49 -25.49 6.39
C GLU A 258 3.42 -25.47 5.16
N ARG A 259 2.90 -25.14 3.96
CA ARG A 259 3.70 -25.01 2.74
C ARG A 259 4.45 -23.69 2.70
N GLU A 260 4.98 -23.33 1.54
CA GLU A 260 5.68 -22.06 1.29
C GLU A 260 4.78 -20.88 1.67
N GLY A 261 5.34 -19.92 2.39
CA GLY A 261 4.62 -18.70 2.81
C GLY A 261 4.62 -17.62 1.73
N ASN A 262 3.79 -16.60 1.91
CA ASN A 262 3.87 -15.38 1.13
C ASN A 262 4.99 -14.50 1.67
N SER A 263 6.03 -14.28 0.88
CA SER A 263 7.08 -13.32 1.20
C SER A 263 6.64 -11.90 0.91
N CYS A 264 7.25 -10.96 1.61
CA CYS A 264 7.26 -9.55 1.26
C CYS A 264 8.72 -9.10 1.26
N HIS A 265 9.40 -9.28 0.15
CA HIS A 265 10.76 -8.76 0.03
C HIS A 265 10.72 -7.24 -0.06
N ILE A 266 11.59 -6.58 0.69
CA ILE A 266 11.74 -5.13 0.66
C ILE A 266 13.17 -4.82 0.23
N HIS A 267 13.31 -4.30 -0.98
CA HIS A 267 14.56 -3.81 -1.52
C HIS A 267 14.75 -2.36 -1.12
N LEU A 268 15.86 -2.04 -0.49
CA LEU A 268 16.19 -0.68 -0.07
C LEU A 268 17.52 -0.24 -0.69
N SER A 269 17.55 0.99 -1.18
CA SER A 269 18.76 1.65 -1.65
C SER A 269 18.75 3.12 -1.27
N LEU A 270 19.95 3.69 -1.15
CA LEU A 270 20.13 5.13 -1.04
C LEU A 270 20.72 5.67 -2.34
N ARG A 271 20.31 6.87 -2.69
CA ARG A 271 20.93 7.73 -3.71
C ARG A 271 21.41 9.01 -3.04
N GLY A 272 22.38 9.67 -3.63
CA GLY A 272 22.68 11.05 -3.26
C GLY A 272 21.57 11.99 -3.74
N LEU A 273 21.63 13.27 -3.34
CA LEU A 273 20.58 14.26 -3.66
C LEU A 273 20.47 14.55 -5.17
N GLU A 274 21.52 14.33 -5.94
CA GLU A 274 21.55 14.46 -7.40
C GLU A 274 21.38 13.09 -8.11
N ASP A 275 20.79 12.11 -7.42
CA ASP A 275 20.51 10.74 -7.88
C ASP A 275 21.76 9.88 -8.14
N GLU A 276 22.93 10.24 -7.61
CA GLU A 276 24.16 9.46 -7.73
C GLU A 276 24.09 8.16 -6.91
N ILE A 277 24.73 7.10 -7.43
CA ILE A 277 24.86 5.80 -6.74
C ILE A 277 25.86 5.96 -5.58
N VAL A 278 25.38 5.71 -4.34
CA VAL A 278 26.21 5.89 -3.13
C VAL A 278 26.64 4.57 -2.48
N PHE A 279 25.98 3.46 -2.80
CA PHE A 279 26.30 2.12 -2.25
C PHE A 279 27.40 1.39 -3.03
N TRP A 280 27.68 1.82 -4.27
CA TRP A 280 28.64 1.17 -5.16
C TRP A 280 29.48 2.20 -5.88
N ARG A 281 30.82 2.03 -5.87
CA ARG A 281 31.77 2.92 -6.56
C ARG A 281 33.00 2.12 -6.99
N ASP A 282 33.52 2.39 -8.18
CA ASP A 282 34.76 1.80 -8.72
C ASP A 282 34.77 0.25 -8.68
N GLY A 283 33.60 -0.37 -8.95
CA GLY A 283 33.46 -1.82 -8.96
C GLY A 283 33.37 -2.49 -7.59
N ALA A 284 33.19 -1.71 -6.50
CA ALA A 284 33.13 -2.23 -5.13
C ALA A 284 32.03 -1.57 -4.29
N ARG A 285 31.66 -2.23 -3.20
CA ARG A 285 30.79 -1.66 -2.16
C ARG A 285 31.51 -0.48 -1.49
N THR A 286 30.75 0.55 -1.18
CA THR A 286 31.25 1.68 -0.39
C THR A 286 31.16 1.40 1.12
N PRO A 287 31.93 2.10 1.95
CA PRO A 287 31.77 2.03 3.42
C PRO A 287 30.35 2.36 3.88
N LEU A 288 29.63 3.25 3.17
CA LEU A 288 28.23 3.57 3.46
C LEU A 288 27.31 2.35 3.31
N TYR A 289 27.54 1.52 2.30
CA TYR A 289 26.78 0.26 2.15
C TYR A 289 26.98 -0.65 3.37
N ASP A 290 28.23 -0.86 3.78
CA ASP A 290 28.53 -1.74 4.91
C ASP A 290 27.95 -1.17 6.24
N GLN A 291 27.99 0.15 6.43
CA GLN A 291 27.36 0.84 7.57
C GLN A 291 25.84 0.68 7.56
N PHE A 292 25.20 0.83 6.39
CA PHE A 292 23.76 0.66 6.25
C PHE A 292 23.32 -0.77 6.61
N ILE A 293 24.00 -1.78 6.06
CA ILE A 293 23.72 -3.19 6.37
C ILE A 293 23.94 -3.49 7.86
N ALA A 294 25.02 -2.96 8.45
CA ALA A 294 25.30 -3.11 9.88
C ALA A 294 24.16 -2.51 10.73
N GLY A 295 23.63 -1.35 10.34
CA GLY A 295 22.48 -0.72 10.99
C GLY A 295 21.23 -1.62 10.93
N VAL A 296 20.88 -2.13 9.74
CA VAL A 296 19.75 -3.07 9.55
C VAL A 296 19.92 -4.30 10.43
N LEU A 297 21.10 -4.95 10.41
CA LEU A 297 21.36 -6.14 11.21
C LEU A 297 21.31 -5.87 12.72
N THR A 298 21.78 -4.73 13.16
CA THR A 298 21.75 -4.34 14.58
C THR A 298 20.31 -4.19 15.09
N MET A 299 19.44 -3.62 14.27
CA MET A 299 18.05 -3.33 14.65
C MET A 299 17.09 -4.48 14.33
N MET A 300 17.49 -5.46 13.52
CA MET A 300 16.62 -6.52 13.01
C MET A 300 15.88 -7.27 14.10
N ARG A 301 16.57 -7.60 15.21
CA ARG A 301 15.98 -8.32 16.34
C ARG A 301 14.87 -7.51 17.02
N ASP A 302 15.10 -6.21 17.22
CA ASP A 302 14.15 -5.31 17.89
C ASP A 302 12.92 -5.04 17.02
N PHE A 303 13.09 -5.08 15.70
CA PHE A 303 12.02 -4.88 14.73
C PHE A 303 11.36 -6.17 14.22
N THR A 304 11.67 -7.34 14.80
CA THR A 304 11.11 -8.63 14.35
C THR A 304 9.57 -8.60 14.30
N LEU A 305 8.92 -7.93 15.25
CA LEU A 305 7.45 -7.77 15.25
C LEU A 305 6.91 -7.08 13.98
N LEU A 306 7.72 -6.25 13.33
CA LEU A 306 7.31 -5.52 12.11
C LEU A 306 7.63 -6.30 10.82
N TYR A 307 8.41 -7.38 10.92
CA TYR A 307 8.80 -8.22 9.78
C TYR A 307 8.01 -9.54 9.71
N ALA A 308 7.22 -9.88 10.72
CA ALA A 308 6.48 -11.14 10.81
C ALA A 308 5.08 -11.06 10.19
#